data_a78062dcc7bddff48f51086e10a2c345
#
_entry.id   a78062dcc7bddff48f51086e10a2c345
#
_cell.length_a   1.000
_cell.length_b   1.000
_cell.length_c   1.000
_cell.angle_alpha   90.00
_cell.angle_beta   90.00
_cell.angle_gamma   90.00
#
_symmetry.space_group_name_H-M   'P 1'
#
loop_
_entity.id
_entity.type
_entity.pdbx_description
1 polymer ?
#
loop_
_entity_poly.entity_id
_entity_poly.type
_entity_poly.pdbx_seq_one_letter_code
_entity_poly.pdbx_strand_id
1 'polypeptide(L)'
;GVTSVSGPELRAEVDLAEPAGKGKMSAEQLVAAVQVSRGRGERVVFTNGCFDILHAGHVNYLGDAKREGDRLIVAINSDESVHRLKGKGRPINPLDRRMTMLAGLASVDWVVSFDGDTPEALLHMLKPDVLVKGGDYGIDQVVGADIVRSAGGEVKVLSLKEDCSTSA
;
A
#
# COMPACT_ATOMS: atom_id res chain seq x y z
N GLY A 1 -24.35 29.31 21.65
CA GLY A 1 -23.00 29.44 21.99
C GLY A 1 -22.18 28.22 21.61
N VAL A 2 -22.52 27.14 22.20
CA VAL A 2 -21.78 25.90 21.95
C VAL A 2 -21.82 25.54 20.48
N THR A 3 -22.97 25.72 19.86
CA THR A 3 -23.12 25.34 18.46
C THR A 3 -22.30 26.20 17.53
N SER A 4 -22.13 27.49 17.85
CA SER A 4 -21.37 28.35 16.97
C SER A 4 -19.88 28.06 17.02
N VAL A 5 -19.40 27.53 18.12
CA VAL A 5 -17.99 27.18 18.25
C VAL A 5 -17.76 25.79 17.69
N SER A 6 -18.68 24.88 17.94
CA SER A 6 -18.49 23.50 17.56
C SER A 6 -18.47 23.27 16.05
N GLY A 7 -19.15 24.09 15.28
CA GLY A 7 -19.19 23.90 13.83
C GLY A 7 -17.82 23.99 13.15
N PRO A 8 -17.10 25.10 13.29
CA PRO A 8 -15.75 25.20 12.71
C PRO A 8 -14.77 24.22 13.33
N GLU A 9 -14.87 23.95 14.61
CA GLU A 9 -13.98 23.02 15.27
C GLU A 9 -14.20 21.59 14.80
N LEU A 10 -15.45 21.19 14.65
CA LEU A 10 -15.76 19.87 14.13
C LEU A 10 -15.25 19.69 12.71
N ARG A 11 -15.35 20.76 11.90
CA ARG A 11 -14.84 20.69 10.54
C ARG A 11 -13.33 20.55 10.53
N ALA A 12 -12.63 21.26 11.42
CA ALA A 12 -11.19 21.16 11.52
C ALA A 12 -10.78 19.76 11.97
N GLU A 13 -11.49 19.17 12.91
CA GLU A 13 -11.22 17.80 13.33
C GLU A 13 -11.44 16.80 12.22
N VAL A 14 -12.52 16.97 11.46
CA VAL A 14 -12.80 16.12 10.32
C VAL A 14 -11.68 16.28 9.29
N ASP A 15 -11.25 17.49 9.02
CA ASP A 15 -10.17 17.73 8.07
C ASP A 15 -8.85 17.13 8.54
N LEU A 16 -8.58 17.14 9.82
CA LEU A 16 -7.39 16.50 10.38
C LEU A 16 -7.47 14.97 10.30
N ALA A 17 -8.67 14.42 10.36
CA ALA A 17 -8.88 13.00 10.19
C ALA A 17 -8.93 12.60 8.72
N GLU A 18 -9.32 13.54 7.84
CA GLU A 18 -9.46 13.32 6.41
C GLU A 18 -8.15 13.03 5.68
N PRO A 19 -6.99 13.61 6.08
CA PRO A 19 -5.74 13.23 5.43
C PRO A 19 -5.45 11.75 5.52
N ALA A 20 -6.14 11.06 6.40
CA ALA A 20 -6.10 9.61 6.44
C ALA A 20 -6.92 8.99 5.32
N GLY A 21 -7.59 9.80 4.51
CA GLY A 21 -8.43 9.36 3.42
C GLY A 21 -7.69 8.53 2.41
N LYS A 22 -7.31 9.06 1.30
CA LYS A 22 -6.64 8.29 0.24
C LYS A 22 -5.50 9.09 -0.36
N GLY A 23 -4.58 8.40 -1.01
CA GLY A 23 -3.60 9.02 -1.87
C GLY A 23 -2.15 8.79 -1.49
N LYS A 24 -1.29 9.62 -2.05
CA LYS A 24 0.14 9.55 -1.82
C LYS A 24 0.46 10.04 -0.42
N MET A 25 1.34 9.31 0.27
CA MET A 25 1.72 9.65 1.64
C MET A 25 3.21 9.44 1.86
N SER A 26 3.78 10.25 2.75
CA SER A 26 5.10 9.95 3.29
C SER A 26 4.96 8.82 4.32
N ALA A 27 6.06 8.22 4.72
CA ALA A 27 6.02 7.17 5.73
C ALA A 27 5.41 7.67 7.03
N GLU A 28 5.75 8.89 7.45
CA GLU A 28 5.25 9.48 8.68
C GLU A 28 3.74 9.75 8.60
N GLN A 29 3.29 10.28 7.48
CA GLN A 29 1.86 10.48 7.25
C GLN A 29 1.11 9.16 7.29
N LEU A 30 1.71 8.12 6.72
CA LEU A 30 1.07 6.82 6.66
C LEU A 30 0.98 6.17 8.04
N VAL A 31 2.00 6.33 8.88
CA VAL A 31 1.95 5.84 10.26
C VAL A 31 0.75 6.44 10.98
N ALA A 32 0.55 7.76 10.84
CA ALA A 32 -0.59 8.44 11.46
C ALA A 32 -1.91 7.93 10.90
N ALA A 33 -2.00 7.77 9.58
CA ALA A 33 -3.22 7.28 8.93
C ALA A 33 -3.58 5.87 9.39
N VAL A 34 -2.58 5.01 9.51
CA VAL A 34 -2.79 3.63 9.98
C VAL A 34 -3.28 3.62 11.42
N GLN A 35 -2.74 4.49 12.27
CA GLN A 35 -3.20 4.57 13.66
C GLN A 35 -4.66 5.00 13.75
N VAL A 36 -5.07 5.97 12.94
CA VAL A 36 -6.47 6.39 12.87
C VAL A 36 -7.36 5.24 12.42
N SER A 37 -6.94 4.54 11.39
CA SER A 37 -7.68 3.40 10.84
C SER A 37 -7.85 2.30 11.88
N ARG A 38 -6.80 1.97 12.59
CA ARG A 38 -6.86 0.97 13.67
C ARG A 38 -7.77 1.39 14.80
N GLY A 39 -7.79 2.66 15.13
CA GLY A 39 -8.69 3.19 16.14
C GLY A 39 -10.16 3.00 15.76
N ARG A 40 -10.44 2.83 14.48
CA ARG A 40 -11.77 2.53 13.97
C ARG A 40 -12.05 1.04 13.85
N GLY A 41 -11.09 0.20 14.21
CA GLY A 41 -11.21 -1.25 14.06
C GLY A 41 -11.00 -1.73 12.63
N GLU A 42 -10.41 -0.93 11.77
CA GLU A 42 -10.16 -1.32 10.39
C GLU A 42 -8.93 -2.20 10.26
N ARG A 43 -8.98 -3.13 9.33
CA ARG A 43 -7.90 -4.06 9.05
C ARG A 43 -7.07 -3.52 7.90
N VAL A 44 -5.77 -3.40 8.11
CA VAL A 44 -4.85 -2.77 7.17
C VAL A 44 -4.06 -3.83 6.40
N VAL A 45 -4.14 -3.76 5.09
CA VAL A 45 -3.44 -4.67 4.17
C VAL A 45 -2.26 -3.93 3.53
N PHE A 46 -1.15 -4.63 3.36
CA PHE A 46 0.05 -4.07 2.76
C PHE A 46 0.51 -4.97 1.61
N THR A 47 0.83 -4.36 0.49
CA THR A 47 1.53 -5.03 -0.60
C THR A 47 2.60 -4.10 -1.16
N ASN A 48 3.58 -4.66 -1.87
CA ASN A 48 4.66 -3.85 -2.44
C ASN A 48 5.06 -4.34 -3.82
N GLY A 49 5.68 -3.47 -4.58
CA GLY A 49 6.19 -3.80 -5.90
C GLY A 49 6.72 -2.57 -6.61
N CYS A 50 7.26 -2.77 -7.80
CA CYS A 50 7.75 -1.67 -8.62
C CYS A 50 6.64 -0.97 -9.37
N PHE A 51 5.68 -1.72 -9.87
CA PHE A 51 4.53 -1.20 -10.61
C PHE A 51 4.94 -0.20 -11.70
N ASP A 52 5.92 -0.59 -12.49
CA ASP A 52 6.45 0.29 -13.53
C ASP A 52 5.43 0.51 -14.64
N ILE A 53 4.89 -0.58 -15.16
CA ILE A 53 3.85 -0.53 -16.21
C ILE A 53 2.64 -1.25 -15.67
N LEU A 54 1.57 -0.50 -15.43
CA LEU A 54 0.33 -1.08 -14.92
C LEU A 54 -0.47 -1.71 -16.04
N HIS A 55 -1.06 -2.84 -15.77
CA HIS A 55 -1.98 -3.51 -16.67
C HIS A 55 -3.13 -4.13 -15.87
N ALA A 56 -4.09 -4.71 -16.57
CA ALA A 56 -5.30 -5.23 -15.94
C ALA A 56 -5.00 -6.25 -14.85
N GLY A 57 -3.96 -7.06 -15.01
CA GLY A 57 -3.57 -8.02 -14.00
C GLY A 57 -3.21 -7.37 -12.65
N HIS A 58 -2.51 -6.23 -12.70
CA HIS A 58 -2.20 -5.47 -11.49
C HIS A 58 -3.48 -4.92 -10.85
N VAL A 59 -4.39 -4.41 -11.65
CA VAL A 59 -5.65 -3.85 -11.13
C VAL A 59 -6.45 -4.94 -10.43
N ASN A 60 -6.55 -6.11 -11.04
CA ASN A 60 -7.26 -7.26 -10.45
C ASN A 60 -6.58 -7.73 -9.17
N TYR A 61 -5.26 -7.84 -9.18
CA TYR A 61 -4.50 -8.26 -8.02
C TYR A 61 -4.72 -7.29 -6.84
N LEU A 62 -4.64 -5.99 -7.11
CA LEU A 62 -4.83 -4.98 -6.07
C LEU A 62 -6.26 -5.01 -5.53
N GLY A 63 -7.23 -5.29 -6.38
CA GLY A 63 -8.61 -5.49 -5.95
C GLY A 63 -8.75 -6.68 -5.01
N ASP A 64 -8.09 -7.78 -5.35
CA ASP A 64 -8.09 -8.97 -4.50
C ASP A 64 -7.38 -8.70 -3.17
N ALA A 65 -6.27 -7.98 -3.21
CA ALA A 65 -5.54 -7.61 -2.00
C ALA A 65 -6.40 -6.73 -1.07
N LYS A 66 -7.13 -5.78 -1.63
CA LYS A 66 -8.02 -4.92 -0.86
C LYS A 66 -9.09 -5.72 -0.13
N ARG A 67 -9.58 -6.79 -0.73
CA ARG A 67 -10.61 -7.62 -0.12
C ARG A 67 -10.14 -8.36 1.12
N GLU A 68 -8.84 -8.39 1.36
CA GLU A 68 -8.29 -9.02 2.57
C GLU A 68 -8.44 -8.14 3.80
N GLY A 69 -8.87 -6.90 3.64
CA GLY A 69 -9.09 -5.99 4.77
C GLY A 69 -9.89 -4.77 4.37
N ASP A 70 -9.73 -3.71 5.14
CA ASP A 70 -10.49 -2.47 4.97
C ASP A 70 -9.70 -1.39 4.25
N ARG A 71 -8.41 -1.36 4.43
CA ARG A 71 -7.50 -0.37 3.84
C ARG A 71 -6.33 -1.07 3.17
N LEU A 72 -5.97 -0.62 1.99
CA LEU A 72 -4.85 -1.18 1.23
C LEU A 72 -3.73 -0.15 1.08
N ILE A 73 -2.56 -0.50 1.58
CA ILE A 73 -1.32 0.23 1.37
C ILE A 73 -0.58 -0.41 0.21
N VAL A 74 -0.17 0.38 -0.76
CA VAL A 74 0.73 -0.07 -1.82
C VAL A 74 2.06 0.67 -1.63
N ALA A 75 3.10 -0.08 -1.31
CA ALA A 75 4.45 0.47 -1.18
C ALA A 75 5.21 0.21 -2.47
N ILE A 76 5.83 1.25 -3.03
CA ILE A 76 6.51 1.12 -4.31
C ILE A 76 7.98 1.52 -4.21
N ASN A 77 8.79 0.80 -4.96
CA ASN A 77 10.22 1.06 -5.03
C ASN A 77 10.50 2.42 -5.68
N SER A 78 11.42 3.18 -5.10
CA SER A 78 11.88 4.44 -5.70
C SER A 78 12.55 4.15 -7.05
N ASP A 79 12.83 5.21 -7.81
CA ASP A 79 13.51 5.05 -9.10
C ASP A 79 14.88 4.38 -8.93
N GLU A 80 15.63 4.78 -7.93
CA GLU A 80 16.93 4.18 -7.65
C GLU A 80 16.80 2.70 -7.28
N SER A 81 15.81 2.38 -6.47
CA SER A 81 15.57 1.00 -6.08
C SER A 81 15.19 0.14 -7.28
N VAL A 82 14.30 0.63 -8.14
CA VAL A 82 13.94 -0.09 -9.36
C VAL A 82 15.16 -0.30 -10.25
N HIS A 83 15.99 0.74 -10.39
CA HIS A 83 17.19 0.65 -11.22
C HIS A 83 18.14 -0.44 -10.69
N ARG A 84 18.34 -0.50 -9.37
CA ARG A 84 19.18 -1.55 -8.78
C ARG A 84 18.62 -2.95 -9.02
N LEU A 85 17.31 -3.10 -8.92
CA LEU A 85 16.66 -4.40 -9.02
C LEU A 85 16.46 -4.87 -10.47
N LYS A 86 16.16 -3.96 -11.36
CA LYS A 86 15.78 -4.31 -12.73
C LYS A 86 16.80 -3.90 -13.80
N GLY A 87 17.76 -3.07 -13.45
CA GLY A 87 18.84 -2.69 -14.34
C GLY A 87 18.63 -1.39 -15.09
N LYS A 88 19.51 -1.15 -16.06
CA LYS A 88 19.52 0.06 -16.87
C LYS A 88 18.24 0.22 -17.64
N GLY A 89 17.81 1.46 -17.77
CA GLY A 89 16.61 1.77 -18.52
C GLY A 89 15.32 1.59 -17.72
N ARG A 90 15.40 1.19 -16.47
CA ARG A 90 14.23 1.03 -15.62
C ARG A 90 14.36 1.92 -14.39
N PRO A 91 13.29 2.56 -13.91
CA PRO A 91 11.92 2.39 -14.42
C PRO A 91 11.68 3.19 -15.70
N ILE A 92 10.66 2.78 -16.44
CA ILE A 92 10.18 3.53 -17.58
C ILE A 92 9.34 4.71 -17.10
N ASN A 93 8.52 4.48 -16.11
CA ASN A 93 7.70 5.53 -15.50
C ASN A 93 8.34 6.00 -14.19
N PRO A 94 8.62 7.31 -14.05
CA PRO A 94 9.22 7.82 -12.81
C PRO A 94 8.25 7.69 -11.64
N LEU A 95 8.81 7.71 -10.46
CA LEU A 95 8.10 7.46 -9.20
C LEU A 95 6.80 8.24 -9.08
N ASP A 96 6.85 9.53 -9.35
CA ASP A 96 5.65 10.37 -9.19
C ASP A 96 4.49 9.89 -10.05
N ARG A 97 4.77 9.50 -11.29
CA ARG A 97 3.73 8.98 -12.19
C ARG A 97 3.21 7.63 -11.71
N ARG A 98 4.10 6.76 -11.27
CA ARG A 98 3.68 5.45 -10.74
C ARG A 98 2.80 5.62 -9.51
N MET A 99 3.17 6.53 -8.60
CA MET A 99 2.35 6.82 -7.42
C MET A 99 0.99 7.38 -7.81
N THR A 100 0.96 8.31 -8.75
CA THR A 100 -0.28 8.92 -9.20
C THR A 100 -1.25 7.89 -9.78
N MET A 101 -0.73 6.99 -10.62
CA MET A 101 -1.55 5.95 -11.22
C MET A 101 -2.14 5.02 -10.18
N LEU A 102 -1.33 4.57 -9.24
CA LEU A 102 -1.80 3.69 -8.17
C LEU A 102 -2.80 4.39 -7.25
N ALA A 103 -2.54 5.64 -6.91
CA ALA A 103 -3.45 6.40 -6.04
C ALA A 103 -4.81 6.63 -6.69
N GLY A 104 -4.88 6.58 -8.02
CA GLY A 104 -6.13 6.72 -8.76
C GLY A 104 -6.97 5.46 -8.83
N LEU A 105 -6.44 4.32 -8.40
CA LEU A 105 -7.20 3.06 -8.43
C LEU A 105 -8.15 2.96 -7.24
N ALA A 106 -9.36 2.50 -7.52
CA ALA A 106 -10.41 2.42 -6.51
C ALA A 106 -10.01 1.53 -5.32
N SER A 107 -9.24 0.48 -5.57
CA SER A 107 -8.86 -0.47 -4.53
C SER A 107 -7.75 0.03 -3.62
N VAL A 108 -7.03 1.06 -4.02
CA VAL A 108 -5.85 1.53 -3.29
C VAL A 108 -6.23 2.70 -2.40
N ASP A 109 -5.93 2.59 -1.12
CA ASP A 109 -6.17 3.66 -0.16
C ASP A 109 -4.95 4.56 -0.04
N TRP A 110 -3.77 4.00 0.14
CA TRP A 110 -2.55 4.77 0.37
C TRP A 110 -1.39 4.24 -0.45
N VAL A 111 -0.60 5.16 -0.98
CA VAL A 111 0.62 4.83 -1.73
C VAL A 111 1.80 5.49 -1.04
N VAL A 112 2.84 4.72 -0.81
CA VAL A 112 4.08 5.19 -0.18
C VAL A 112 5.27 4.64 -0.96
N SER A 113 6.38 5.36 -0.97
CA SER A 113 7.60 4.88 -1.64
C SER A 113 8.66 4.49 -0.62
N PHE A 114 9.60 3.66 -1.05
CA PHE A 114 10.75 3.28 -0.24
C PHE A 114 11.99 3.12 -1.13
N ASP A 115 13.16 3.44 -0.58
CA ASP A 115 14.42 3.40 -1.33
C ASP A 115 15.16 2.09 -1.20
N GLY A 116 14.90 1.32 -0.17
CA GLY A 116 15.59 0.05 0.06
C GLY A 116 15.25 -0.99 -1.00
N ASP A 117 15.96 -2.09 -0.98
CA ASP A 117 15.68 -3.20 -1.87
C ASP A 117 14.42 -3.94 -1.42
N THR A 118 14.10 -3.85 -0.14
CA THR A 118 12.94 -4.49 0.47
C THR A 118 12.13 -3.47 1.27
N PRO A 119 10.85 -3.73 1.52
CA PRO A 119 10.00 -2.83 2.31
C PRO A 119 10.08 -3.07 3.82
N GLU A 120 11.11 -3.77 4.30
CA GLU A 120 11.17 -4.17 5.71
C GLU A 120 11.08 -3.01 6.68
N ALA A 121 11.75 -1.88 6.39
CA ALA A 121 11.69 -0.72 7.26
C ALA A 121 10.25 -0.20 7.41
N LEU A 122 9.51 -0.16 6.31
CA LEU A 122 8.09 0.24 6.36
C LEU A 122 7.25 -0.75 7.16
N LEU A 123 7.52 -2.03 6.99
CA LEU A 123 6.78 -3.06 7.72
C LEU A 123 6.99 -2.95 9.24
N HIS A 124 8.21 -2.63 9.66
CA HIS A 124 8.50 -2.38 11.06
C HIS A 124 7.74 -1.16 11.60
N MET A 125 7.63 -0.11 10.80
CA MET A 125 6.93 1.11 11.20
C MET A 125 5.42 0.92 11.23
N LEU A 126 4.87 0.25 10.23
CA LEU A 126 3.42 0.18 10.00
C LEU A 126 2.76 -1.01 10.68
N LYS A 127 3.46 -2.13 10.77
CA LYS A 127 2.94 -3.38 11.33
C LYS A 127 1.55 -3.71 10.79
N PRO A 128 1.43 -3.91 9.47
CA PRO A 128 0.11 -4.17 8.87
C PRO A 128 -0.50 -5.46 9.40
N ASP A 129 -1.81 -5.55 9.30
CA ASP A 129 -2.54 -6.74 9.73
C ASP A 129 -2.40 -7.89 8.73
N VAL A 130 -2.27 -7.55 7.46
CA VAL A 130 -2.10 -8.53 6.39
C VAL A 130 -1.02 -8.06 5.42
N LEU A 131 -0.06 -8.94 5.17
CA LEU A 131 0.93 -8.72 4.10
C LEU A 131 0.53 -9.61 2.93
N VAL A 132 0.29 -9.02 1.78
CA VAL A 132 -0.13 -9.74 0.58
C VAL A 132 0.97 -9.67 -0.45
N LYS A 133 1.26 -10.80 -1.07
CA LYS A 133 2.21 -10.89 -2.17
C LYS A 133 1.56 -11.68 -3.31
N GLY A 134 1.82 -11.26 -4.53
CA GLY A 134 1.31 -11.97 -5.70
C GLY A 134 2.37 -12.88 -6.29
N GLY A 135 1.96 -14.03 -6.78
CA GLY A 135 2.87 -14.96 -7.46
C GLY A 135 2.85 -16.36 -6.87
N ASP A 136 3.83 -17.15 -7.27
CA ASP A 136 3.95 -18.54 -6.86
C ASP A 136 4.98 -18.71 -5.74
N TYR A 137 4.95 -17.82 -4.77
CA TYR A 137 5.86 -17.90 -3.64
C TYR A 137 5.30 -18.79 -2.55
N GLY A 138 6.16 -19.52 -1.86
CA GLY A 138 5.79 -20.08 -0.58
C GLY A 138 5.63 -18.94 0.43
N ILE A 139 4.70 -19.07 1.35
CA ILE A 139 4.44 -18.03 2.34
C ILE A 139 5.72 -17.65 3.09
N ASP A 140 6.57 -18.61 3.38
CA ASP A 140 7.81 -18.39 4.12
C ASP A 140 8.87 -17.66 3.28
N GLN A 141 8.68 -17.59 1.97
CA GLN A 141 9.62 -16.92 1.07
C GLN A 141 9.29 -15.44 0.88
N VAL A 142 8.18 -14.99 1.43
CA VAL A 142 7.77 -13.59 1.29
C VAL A 142 8.65 -12.73 2.21
N VAL A 143 9.33 -11.74 1.62
CA VAL A 143 10.18 -10.83 2.38
C VAL A 143 9.32 -10.04 3.35
N GLY A 144 9.71 -10.01 4.61
CA GLY A 144 8.96 -9.31 5.65
C GLY A 144 7.91 -10.15 6.35
N ALA A 145 7.73 -11.41 5.94
CA ALA A 145 6.75 -12.30 6.57
C ALA A 145 6.97 -12.40 8.08
N ASP A 146 8.23 -12.55 8.49
CA ASP A 146 8.57 -12.67 9.92
C ASP A 146 8.19 -11.42 10.69
N ILE A 147 8.40 -10.25 10.11
CA ILE A 147 8.08 -8.97 10.75
C ILE A 147 6.58 -8.88 11.02
N VAL A 148 5.79 -9.19 10.01
CA VAL A 148 4.33 -9.10 10.10
C VAL A 148 3.79 -10.13 11.08
N ARG A 149 4.26 -11.37 11.00
CA ARG A 149 3.82 -12.45 11.91
C ARG A 149 4.19 -12.16 13.34
N SER A 150 5.39 -11.64 13.58
CA SER A 150 5.84 -11.31 14.94
C SER A 150 4.98 -10.22 15.56
N ALA A 151 4.38 -9.37 14.75
CA ALA A 151 3.47 -8.32 15.22
C ALA A 151 2.01 -8.79 15.29
N GLY A 152 1.75 -10.07 15.04
CA GLY A 152 0.40 -10.64 15.11
C GLY A 152 -0.37 -10.60 13.81
N GLY A 153 0.26 -10.21 12.71
CA GLY A 153 -0.40 -10.15 11.41
C GLY A 153 -0.35 -11.46 10.64
N GLU A 154 -0.99 -11.46 9.50
CA GLU A 154 -1.04 -12.61 8.58
C GLU A 154 -0.27 -12.31 7.30
N VAL A 155 0.20 -13.37 6.67
CA VAL A 155 0.84 -13.29 5.35
C VAL A 155 0.02 -14.13 4.38
N LYS A 156 -0.33 -13.55 3.23
CA LYS A 156 -1.11 -14.25 2.21
C LYS A 156 -0.43 -14.11 0.86
N VAL A 157 -0.42 -15.20 0.11
CA VAL A 157 0.06 -15.20 -1.27
C VAL A 157 -1.15 -15.40 -2.16
N LEU A 158 -1.37 -14.43 -3.06
CA LEU A 158 -2.47 -14.48 -3.99
C LEU A 158 -1.94 -14.88 -5.36
N SER A 159 -2.65 -15.76 -6.05
CA SER A 159 -2.26 -16.14 -7.39
C SER A 159 -2.50 -14.97 -8.33
N LEU A 160 -1.57 -14.73 -9.22
CA LEU A 160 -1.76 -13.75 -10.28
C LEU A 160 -2.61 -14.41 -11.35
N LYS A 161 -3.77 -13.82 -11.62
CA LYS A 161 -4.64 -14.33 -12.69
C LYS A 161 -4.13 -13.81 -14.01
N GLU A 162 -3.48 -14.67 -14.73
CA GLU A 162 -2.90 -14.30 -16.02
C GLU A 162 -3.86 -14.38 -17.18
N ASP A 163 -4.95 -15.05 -16.99
CA ASP A 163 -5.94 -15.26 -18.03
C ASP A 163 -6.34 -13.97 -18.71
N CYS A 164 -6.36 -12.88 -17.98
CA CYS A 164 -6.73 -11.61 -18.60
C CYS A 164 -5.69 -11.14 -19.59
N SER A 165 -4.47 -11.56 -19.44
CA SER A 165 -3.40 -11.06 -20.29
C SER A 165 -3.05 -11.99 -21.39
N THR A 166 -3.31 -13.22 -21.21
CA THR A 166 -2.88 -14.20 -22.17
C THR A 166 -3.84 -14.49 -23.23
N SER A 167 -4.99 -14.14 -22.99
CA SER A 167 -5.98 -14.42 -23.96
C SER A 167 -5.51 -14.16 -25.33
N ALA A 168 -4.49 -13.65 -25.44
CA ALA A 168 -3.95 -13.42 -26.74
C ALA A 168 -3.75 -14.66 -27.54
#